data_517ff5e62d376251b29257f3bde50724
#
_entry.id   517ff5e62d376251b29257f3bde50724
#
_cell.length_a   1.000
_cell.length_b   1.000
_cell.length_c   1.000
_cell.angle_alpha   90.00
_cell.angle_beta   90.00
_cell.angle_gamma   90.00
#
_symmetry.space_group_name_H-M   'P 1'
#
loop_
_entity.id
_entity.type
_entity.pdbx_description
1 polymer ?
#
loop_
_entity_poly.entity_id
_entity_poly.type
_entity_poly.pdbx_seq_one_letter_code
_entity_poly.pdbx_strand_id
1 'polypeptide(L)'
;AVYSGLPTIAPGWSGQMDFLVNKETQEHCFYNVEYDVRQVPDAVVWEGVLIKESGWAIPREVSAKEQMRKAYNDLTGTEAESTRQRFADYAAYIHTEFNAEKRYAEMVDAVQTTIISKQTAAAGDTQELPVLEFG
;
A
#
# COMPACT_ATOMS: atom_id res chain seq x y z
N ALA A 1 -2.70 -5.81 11.27
CA ALA A 1 -1.62 -5.43 12.19
C ALA A 1 -1.57 -3.92 12.36
N VAL A 2 -1.18 -3.15 11.34
CA VAL A 2 -1.02 -1.68 11.40
C VAL A 2 -2.26 -0.98 11.96
N TYR A 3 -3.43 -1.31 11.43
CA TYR A 3 -4.72 -0.76 11.86
C TYR A 3 -5.05 -1.02 13.34
N SER A 4 -4.47 -2.06 13.92
CA SER A 4 -4.65 -2.43 15.33
C SER A 4 -3.50 -1.95 16.23
N GLY A 5 -2.62 -1.08 15.74
CA GLY A 5 -1.46 -0.59 16.50
C GLY A 5 -0.40 -1.65 16.78
N LEU A 6 -0.39 -2.73 16.00
CA LEU A 6 0.59 -3.80 16.15
C LEU A 6 1.82 -3.56 15.28
N PRO A 7 3.01 -3.80 15.79
CA PRO A 7 4.25 -3.78 15.02
C PRO A 7 4.17 -4.71 13.82
N THR A 8 4.56 -4.19 12.67
CA THR A 8 4.54 -4.94 11.42
C THR A 8 5.97 -5.18 10.95
N ILE A 9 6.26 -6.41 10.50
CA ILE A 9 7.54 -6.80 9.91
C ILE A 9 7.22 -7.21 8.47
N ALA A 10 7.76 -6.50 7.48
CA ALA A 10 7.43 -6.73 6.08
C ALA A 10 8.55 -6.24 5.15
N PRO A 11 8.65 -6.75 3.92
CA PRO A 11 9.44 -6.12 2.88
C PRO A 11 8.85 -4.75 2.50
N GLY A 12 9.69 -3.74 2.33
CA GLY A 12 9.27 -2.43 1.86
C GLY A 12 9.01 -2.41 0.34
N TRP A 13 7.95 -3.08 -0.12
CA TRP A 13 7.69 -3.31 -1.53
C TRP A 13 6.23 -3.07 -1.91
N SER A 14 6.02 -2.48 -3.12
CA SER A 14 4.72 -2.38 -3.77
C SER A 14 3.63 -1.67 -2.92
N GLY A 15 2.37 -1.99 -3.14
CA GLY A 15 1.21 -1.30 -2.55
C GLY A 15 1.12 -1.31 -1.03
N GLN A 16 1.83 -2.21 -0.35
CA GLN A 16 1.87 -2.18 1.12
C GLN A 16 2.59 -0.94 1.68
N MET A 17 3.45 -0.29 0.89
CA MET A 17 4.11 0.95 1.27
C MET A 17 3.10 2.09 1.51
N ASP A 18 1.94 2.05 0.86
CA ASP A 18 0.90 3.06 1.04
C ASP A 18 0.37 3.15 2.48
N PHE A 19 0.41 2.03 3.23
CA PHE A 19 -0.04 1.95 4.61
C PHE A 19 1.06 1.56 5.61
N LEU A 20 2.32 1.48 5.19
CA LEU A 20 3.48 1.24 6.05
C LEU A 20 4.36 2.49 6.22
N VAL A 21 4.13 3.51 5.40
CA VAL A 21 4.86 4.79 5.46
C VAL A 21 3.87 5.91 5.71
N ASN A 22 4.17 6.76 6.68
CA ASN A 22 3.43 7.98 6.89
C ASN A 22 3.69 8.94 5.73
N LYS A 23 2.65 9.29 4.96
CA LYS A 23 2.78 10.14 3.76
C LYS A 23 3.15 11.58 4.07
N GLU A 24 2.82 12.05 5.27
CA GLU A 24 3.11 13.43 5.71
C GLU A 24 4.55 13.57 6.21
N THR A 25 5.01 12.63 7.05
CA THR A 25 6.34 12.68 7.67
C THR A 25 7.39 11.87 6.93
N GLN A 26 6.99 11.00 5.99
CA GLN A 26 7.83 10.01 5.31
C GLN A 26 8.48 9.01 6.26
N GLU A 27 7.95 8.88 7.48
CA GLU A 27 8.44 7.94 8.47
C GLU A 27 8.00 6.51 8.15
N HIS A 28 8.95 5.58 8.23
CA HIS A 28 8.68 4.15 8.09
C HIS A 28 8.15 3.59 9.42
N CYS A 29 6.89 3.18 9.44
CA CYS A 29 6.23 2.66 10.63
C CYS A 29 6.15 1.13 10.63
N PHE A 30 7.24 0.47 10.22
CA PHE A 30 7.38 -0.98 10.20
C PHE A 30 8.84 -1.40 10.30
N TYR A 31 9.09 -2.65 10.59
CA TYR A 31 10.41 -3.27 10.54
C TYR A 31 10.64 -3.77 9.12
N ASN A 32 11.51 -3.08 8.40
CA ASN A 32 11.74 -3.33 6.97
C ASN A 32 12.66 -4.52 6.76
N VAL A 33 12.16 -5.55 6.08
CA VAL A 33 12.92 -6.72 5.68
C VAL A 33 13.52 -6.49 4.29
N GLU A 34 14.84 -6.70 4.15
CA GLU A 34 15.48 -6.69 2.84
C GLU A 34 14.93 -7.80 1.94
N TYR A 35 14.89 -7.54 0.65
CA TYR A 35 14.35 -8.47 -0.34
C TYR A 35 15.14 -8.41 -1.65
N ASP A 36 15.02 -9.47 -2.44
CA ASP A 36 15.45 -9.52 -3.83
C ASP A 36 14.23 -9.57 -4.74
N VAL A 37 14.20 -8.74 -5.78
CA VAL A 37 13.16 -8.86 -6.81
C VAL A 37 13.55 -9.98 -7.77
N ARG A 38 12.68 -10.98 -7.90
CA ARG A 38 12.86 -12.13 -8.78
C ARG A 38 11.62 -12.34 -9.63
N GLN A 39 11.80 -12.94 -10.80
CA GLN A 39 10.67 -13.36 -11.62
C GLN A 39 9.76 -14.33 -10.87
N VAL A 40 8.49 -14.26 -11.18
CA VAL A 40 7.48 -15.17 -10.64
C VAL A 40 7.85 -16.61 -11.00
N PRO A 41 7.87 -17.55 -10.02
CA PRO A 41 8.13 -18.97 -10.30
C PRO A 41 7.10 -19.54 -11.26
N ASP A 42 7.54 -20.38 -12.22
CA ASP A 42 6.65 -20.98 -13.23
C ASP A 42 5.45 -21.72 -12.61
N ALA A 43 5.63 -22.32 -11.43
CA ALA A 43 4.58 -23.06 -10.72
C ALA A 43 3.38 -22.22 -10.27
N VAL A 44 3.52 -20.89 -10.21
CA VAL A 44 2.46 -19.96 -9.77
C VAL A 44 2.02 -19.00 -10.88
N VAL A 45 2.57 -19.15 -12.08
CA VAL A 45 2.11 -18.38 -13.25
C VAL A 45 0.67 -18.76 -13.57
N TRP A 46 -0.17 -17.75 -13.73
CA TRP A 46 -1.57 -17.92 -14.09
C TRP A 46 -1.88 -17.00 -15.26
N GLU A 47 -2.04 -17.61 -16.42
CA GLU A 47 -2.23 -16.87 -17.68
C GLU A 47 -3.39 -15.86 -17.58
N GLY A 48 -3.13 -14.63 -18.01
CA GLY A 48 -4.08 -13.52 -17.94
C GLY A 48 -4.23 -12.86 -16.55
N VAL A 49 -3.66 -13.44 -15.50
CA VAL A 49 -3.74 -12.90 -14.12
C VAL A 49 -2.35 -12.62 -13.56
N LEU A 50 -1.45 -13.58 -13.61
CA LEU A 50 -0.10 -13.47 -13.09
C LEU A 50 0.90 -13.91 -14.16
N ILE A 51 1.49 -12.93 -14.84
CA ILE A 51 2.40 -13.18 -15.96
C ILE A 51 3.81 -13.49 -15.46
N LYS A 52 4.53 -14.32 -16.22
CA LYS A 52 5.88 -14.79 -15.88
C LYS A 52 6.89 -13.66 -15.71
N GLU A 53 6.76 -12.61 -16.50
CA GLU A 53 7.65 -11.44 -16.52
C GLU A 53 7.46 -10.53 -15.30
N SER A 54 6.43 -10.77 -14.49
CA SER A 54 6.20 -10.04 -13.25
C SER A 54 7.30 -10.32 -12.23
N GLY A 55 7.62 -9.31 -11.43
CA GLY A 55 8.59 -9.41 -10.35
C GLY A 55 7.93 -9.58 -9.00
N TRP A 56 8.46 -10.47 -8.16
CA TRP A 56 8.10 -10.62 -6.76
C TRP A 56 9.27 -10.25 -5.85
N ALA A 57 8.96 -9.55 -4.76
CA ALA A 57 9.90 -9.29 -3.68
C ALA A 57 10.02 -10.55 -2.81
N ILE A 58 11.15 -11.24 -2.89
CA ILE A 58 11.46 -12.41 -2.08
C ILE A 58 12.24 -11.96 -0.85
N PRO A 59 11.67 -12.07 0.36
CA PRO A 59 12.34 -11.64 1.59
C PRO A 59 13.65 -12.40 1.83
N ARG A 60 14.68 -11.70 2.28
CA ARG A 60 15.92 -12.33 2.71
C ARG A 60 15.75 -12.88 4.12
N GLU A 61 15.97 -14.18 4.28
CA GLU A 61 15.77 -14.89 5.55
C GLU A 61 16.58 -14.29 6.71
N VAL A 62 17.84 -13.91 6.45
CA VAL A 62 18.71 -13.31 7.46
C VAL A 62 18.11 -11.99 7.95
N SER A 63 17.73 -11.11 7.03
CA SER A 63 17.10 -9.84 7.36
C SER A 63 15.78 -10.02 8.11
N ALA A 64 14.93 -10.97 7.67
CA ALA A 64 13.70 -11.28 8.39
C ALA A 64 13.94 -11.68 9.85
N LYS A 65 14.92 -12.56 10.11
CA LYS A 65 15.31 -12.97 11.47
C LYS A 65 15.85 -11.79 12.30
N GLU A 66 16.65 -10.93 11.69
CA GLU A 66 17.18 -9.72 12.34
C GLU A 66 16.05 -8.75 12.72
N GLN A 67 15.11 -8.49 11.82
CA GLN A 67 13.97 -7.62 12.09
C GLN A 67 13.03 -8.21 13.16
N MET A 68 12.82 -9.52 13.17
CA MET A 68 12.07 -10.19 14.25
C MET A 68 12.74 -10.01 15.61
N ARG A 69 14.07 -10.21 15.66
CA ARG A 69 14.84 -10.02 16.89
C ARG A 69 14.84 -8.56 17.35
N LYS A 70 14.99 -7.64 16.40
CA LYS A 70 14.90 -6.21 16.68
C LYS A 70 13.53 -5.85 17.26
N ALA A 71 12.44 -6.25 16.60
CA ALA A 71 11.07 -6.01 17.09
C ALA A 71 10.85 -6.57 18.50
N TYR A 72 11.33 -7.79 18.77
CA TYR A 72 11.25 -8.38 20.10
C TYR A 72 11.99 -7.54 21.15
N ASN A 73 13.22 -7.12 20.86
CA ASN A 73 14.03 -6.33 21.79
C ASN A 73 13.40 -4.95 22.04
N ASP A 74 12.92 -4.29 20.97
CA ASP A 74 12.27 -2.98 21.06
C ASP A 74 10.97 -3.04 21.88
N LEU A 75 10.26 -4.17 21.88
CA LEU A 75 8.99 -4.36 22.59
C LEU A 75 9.14 -4.93 24.02
N THR A 76 10.32 -5.45 24.38
CA THR A 76 10.57 -6.04 25.70
C THR A 76 11.68 -5.32 26.48
N GLY A 77 12.45 -4.47 25.81
CA GLY A 77 13.53 -3.69 26.42
C GLY A 77 13.07 -2.39 27.06
N THR A 78 14.01 -1.52 27.34
CA THR A 78 13.79 -0.20 27.99
C THR A 78 12.91 0.75 27.15
N GLU A 79 12.91 0.59 25.84
CA GLU A 79 12.13 1.41 24.88
C GLU A 79 10.75 0.82 24.57
N ALA A 80 10.31 -0.21 25.31
CA ALA A 80 9.09 -0.94 24.99
C ALA A 80 7.84 -0.05 24.97
N GLU A 81 7.73 0.86 25.93
CA GLU A 81 6.57 1.76 26.01
C GLU A 81 6.57 2.79 24.89
N SER A 82 7.70 3.45 24.63
CA SER A 82 7.81 4.40 23.51
C SER A 82 7.59 3.72 22.15
N THR A 83 8.05 2.49 22.01
CA THR A 83 7.81 1.69 20.79
C THR A 83 6.32 1.39 20.61
N ARG A 84 5.61 0.95 21.67
CA ARG A 84 4.16 0.72 21.61
C ARG A 84 3.38 2.00 21.28
N GLN A 85 3.76 3.10 21.94
CA GLN A 85 3.13 4.39 21.69
C GLN A 85 3.28 4.82 20.24
N ARG A 86 4.47 4.69 19.65
CA ARG A 86 4.72 4.99 18.24
C ARG A 86 3.79 4.20 17.31
N PHE A 87 3.59 2.91 17.53
CA PHE A 87 2.68 2.10 16.72
C PHE A 87 1.20 2.45 16.97
N ALA A 88 0.84 2.83 18.18
CA ALA A 88 -0.50 3.32 18.49
C ALA A 88 -0.81 4.66 17.80
N ASP A 89 0.13 5.59 17.83
CA ASP A 89 0.01 6.88 17.14
C ASP A 89 -0.10 6.70 15.64
N TYR A 90 0.68 5.77 15.10
CA TYR A 90 0.60 5.42 13.69
C TYR A 90 -0.74 4.77 13.31
N ALA A 91 -1.31 3.92 14.18
CA ALA A 91 -2.64 3.38 13.97
C ALA A 91 -3.70 4.49 13.91
N ALA A 92 -3.63 5.49 14.78
CA ALA A 92 -4.53 6.64 14.75
C ALA A 92 -4.43 7.41 13.42
N TYR A 93 -3.21 7.64 12.92
CA TYR A 93 -2.99 8.20 11.59
C TYR A 93 -3.63 7.35 10.49
N ILE A 94 -3.41 6.03 10.50
CA ILE A 94 -3.98 5.10 9.50
C ILE A 94 -5.51 5.08 9.56
N HIS A 95 -6.13 5.13 10.74
CA HIS A 95 -7.59 5.24 10.88
C HIS A 95 -8.15 6.50 10.21
N THR A 96 -7.40 7.60 10.23
CA THR A 96 -7.80 8.85 9.56
C THR A 96 -7.57 8.74 8.05
N GLU A 97 -6.39 8.28 7.63
CA GLU A 97 -6.00 8.23 6.22
C GLU A 97 -6.78 7.18 5.43
N PHE A 98 -7.05 6.03 6.02
CA PHE A 98 -7.77 4.92 5.39
C PHE A 98 -9.21 4.79 5.91
N ASN A 99 -9.80 5.90 6.33
CA ASN A 99 -11.23 5.99 6.63
C ASN A 99 -12.05 5.72 5.36
N ALA A 100 -13.10 4.92 5.47
CA ALA A 100 -13.91 4.50 4.34
C ALA A 100 -14.56 5.69 3.61
N GLU A 101 -15.11 6.66 4.36
CA GLU A 101 -15.75 7.85 3.78
C GLU A 101 -14.75 8.67 2.96
N LYS A 102 -13.55 8.92 3.51
CA LYS A 102 -12.48 9.63 2.82
C LYS A 102 -12.09 8.90 1.54
N ARG A 103 -11.85 7.58 1.60
CA ARG A 103 -11.43 6.79 0.44
C ARG A 103 -12.51 6.70 -0.64
N TYR A 104 -13.77 6.58 -0.26
CA TYR A 104 -14.86 6.62 -1.22
C TYR A 104 -15.00 8.00 -1.88
N ALA A 105 -14.86 9.08 -1.13
CA ALA A 105 -14.88 10.42 -1.68
C ALA A 105 -13.73 10.64 -2.69
N GLU A 106 -12.50 10.26 -2.34
CA GLU A 106 -11.33 10.31 -3.23
C GLU A 106 -11.53 9.48 -4.50
N MET A 107 -12.12 8.28 -4.39
CA MET A 107 -12.40 7.42 -5.53
C MET A 107 -13.44 8.07 -6.47
N VAL A 108 -14.51 8.63 -5.91
CA VAL A 108 -15.54 9.32 -6.69
C VAL A 108 -14.95 10.54 -7.40
N ASP A 109 -14.15 11.34 -6.71
CA ASP A 109 -13.47 12.50 -7.29
C ASP A 109 -12.52 12.10 -8.42
N ALA A 110 -11.72 11.07 -8.23
CA ALA A 110 -10.81 10.56 -9.27
C ALA A 110 -11.56 10.08 -10.52
N VAL A 111 -12.70 9.40 -10.33
CA VAL A 111 -13.56 8.95 -11.45
C VAL A 111 -14.16 10.14 -12.17
N GLN A 112 -14.73 11.12 -11.44
CA GLN A 112 -15.32 12.33 -12.01
C GLN A 112 -14.28 13.14 -12.79
N THR A 113 -13.11 13.37 -12.20
CA THR A 113 -12.01 14.09 -12.86
C THR A 113 -11.56 13.39 -14.14
N THR A 114 -11.48 12.05 -14.13
CA THR A 114 -11.11 11.25 -15.32
C THR A 114 -12.17 11.33 -16.40
N ILE A 115 -13.44 11.30 -16.06
CA ILE A 115 -14.55 11.42 -17.03
C ILE A 115 -14.55 12.82 -17.65
N ILE A 116 -14.47 13.88 -16.83
CA ILE A 116 -14.45 15.26 -17.29
C ILE A 116 -13.27 15.50 -18.23
N SER A 117 -12.06 15.05 -17.87
CA SER A 117 -10.88 15.22 -18.70
C SER A 117 -10.99 14.51 -20.06
N LYS A 118 -11.61 13.32 -20.08
CA LYS A 118 -11.89 12.59 -21.35
C LYS A 118 -12.94 13.29 -22.20
N GLN A 119 -13.99 13.83 -21.58
CA GLN A 119 -15.04 14.57 -22.29
C GLN A 119 -14.51 15.88 -22.88
N THR A 120 -13.66 16.63 -22.15
CA THR A 120 -13.03 17.84 -22.66
C THR A 120 -12.03 17.55 -23.79
N ALA A 121 -11.30 16.46 -23.70
CA ALA A 121 -10.40 16.02 -24.79
C ALA A 121 -11.18 15.59 -26.04
N ALA A 122 -12.32 14.92 -25.88
CA ALA A 122 -13.20 14.52 -26.98
C ALA A 122 -13.98 15.69 -27.61
N ALA A 123 -14.31 16.74 -26.85
CA ALA A 123 -14.98 17.94 -27.34
C ALA A 123 -14.07 18.85 -28.17
N GLY A 124 -12.73 18.66 -28.07
CA GLY A 124 -11.75 19.30 -28.96
C GLY A 124 -11.63 18.62 -30.33
N ASP A 125 -12.13 17.40 -30.49
CA ASP A 125 -12.16 16.64 -31.73
C ASP A 125 -13.64 16.39 -32.07
N THR A 126 -14.19 17.22 -32.97
CA THR A 126 -15.62 17.26 -33.29
C THR A 126 -16.10 15.95 -33.94
N GLN A 127 -16.45 14.96 -33.13
CA GLN A 127 -17.28 13.83 -33.52
C GLN A 127 -18.38 13.61 -32.48
N GLU A 128 -19.64 13.80 -32.91
CA GLU A 128 -20.84 13.55 -32.11
C GLU A 128 -20.84 12.10 -31.59
N LEU A 129 -20.86 11.96 -30.27
CA LEU A 129 -21.03 10.66 -29.62
C LEU A 129 -22.51 10.27 -29.59
N PRO A 130 -22.85 9.00 -29.86
CA PRO A 130 -24.22 8.53 -29.79
C PRO A 130 -24.75 8.61 -28.35
N VAL A 131 -25.95 9.17 -28.18
CA VAL A 131 -26.69 9.21 -26.93
C VAL A 131 -27.09 7.77 -26.57
N LEU A 132 -26.58 7.25 -25.46
CA LEU A 132 -27.06 5.99 -24.87
C LEU A 132 -28.32 6.29 -24.09
N GLU A 133 -29.49 5.97 -24.65
CA GLU A 133 -30.75 5.93 -23.91
C GLU A 133 -30.80 4.63 -23.09
N PHE A 134 -30.84 4.78 -21.78
CA PHE A 134 -31.15 3.67 -20.87
C PHE A 134 -32.65 3.62 -20.68
N GLY A 135 -33.27 2.57 -21.21
CA GLY A 135 -34.67 2.21 -20.96
C GLY A 135 -34.80 1.42 -19.65
#